data_8c579136b5f8b36390fad24652e979c9
#
_entry.id   8c579136b5f8b36390fad24652e979c9
#
_cell.length_a   1.000
_cell.length_b   1.000
_cell.length_c   1.000
_cell.angle_alpha   90.00
_cell.angle_beta   90.00
_cell.angle_gamma   90.00
#
_symmetry.space_group_name_H-M   'P 1'
#
loop_
_entity.id
_entity.type
_entity.pdbx_description
1 polymer ?
#
loop_
_entity_poly.entity_id
_entity_poly.type
_entity_poly.pdbx_seq_one_letter_code
_entity_poly.pdbx_strand_id
1 'polypeptide(L)'
;MQLHRRSLWLGLFLLSVSLCVRAAEPDPLEAARAMVDAERKFYQTGQEQGTRAAFLAFLADDGIVFRPGPLNGKEVWGKRPETGFDLVWEPTFAAMSRSADFGYDTGPAKWRANKKEEKFTGHGQFVSIWKKQKDGSWKVALDLGIENPEPTGKPETLRTIVPGKLKEPVNFDTAEKSRLETQQKFTQAARTDSALATLKFAAPEIRVYRDGHFPSIGKDAARPLLDATAGRVTFEMLGADMSRSADLSYTYGKYSNVRRKGTEQGHYFQIWQTDAAGTWKLVLDWAQPVPEK
;
A
#
# COMPACT_ATOMS: atom_id res chain seq x y z
N MET A 1 67.90 5.95 -60.38
CA MET A 1 66.73 5.09 -60.61
C MET A 1 66.25 4.59 -59.22
N GLN A 2 65.34 5.37 -58.59
CA GLN A 2 64.82 5.07 -57.22
C GLN A 2 63.38 4.56 -57.34
N LEU A 3 63.18 3.35 -56.89
CA LEU A 3 61.87 2.69 -56.81
C LEU A 3 61.16 3.09 -55.48
N HIS A 4 60.04 3.77 -55.59
CA HIS A 4 59.15 4.09 -54.43
C HIS A 4 58.27 2.86 -54.17
N ARG A 5 58.43 2.25 -53.00
CA ARG A 5 57.48 1.27 -52.43
C ARG A 5 56.32 2.03 -51.77
N ARG A 6 55.12 1.88 -52.32
CA ARG A 6 53.89 2.29 -51.67
C ARG A 6 53.39 1.17 -50.75
N SER A 7 53.40 1.40 -49.45
CA SER A 7 52.77 0.50 -48.47
C SER A 7 51.27 0.84 -48.38
N LEU A 8 50.44 -0.16 -48.75
CA LEU A 8 48.98 -0.09 -48.49
C LEU A 8 48.75 -0.53 -47.01
N TRP A 9 48.20 0.40 -46.24
CA TRP A 9 47.65 0.08 -44.92
C TRP A 9 46.16 -0.30 -45.10
N LEU A 10 45.81 -1.58 -44.91
CA LEU A 10 44.44 -2.04 -44.80
C LEU A 10 43.97 -1.77 -43.37
N GLY A 11 43.14 -0.75 -43.15
CA GLY A 11 42.49 -0.50 -41.87
C GLY A 11 41.33 -1.49 -41.66
N LEU A 12 41.48 -2.38 -40.72
CA LEU A 12 40.41 -3.27 -40.28
C LEU A 12 39.46 -2.47 -39.36
N PHE A 13 38.28 -2.07 -39.87
CA PHE A 13 37.22 -1.47 -39.06
C PHE A 13 36.49 -2.62 -38.35
N LEU A 14 36.79 -2.84 -37.07
CA LEU A 14 36.00 -3.68 -36.19
C LEU A 14 34.70 -2.96 -35.81
N LEU A 15 33.60 -3.34 -36.46
CA LEU A 15 32.24 -2.92 -36.05
C LEU A 15 31.93 -3.64 -34.74
N SER A 16 32.03 -2.95 -33.60
CA SER A 16 31.49 -3.41 -32.33
C SER A 16 29.97 -3.28 -32.33
N VAL A 17 29.27 -4.39 -32.58
CA VAL A 17 27.83 -4.46 -32.36
C VAL A 17 27.60 -4.56 -30.86
N SER A 18 27.28 -3.41 -30.22
CA SER A 18 26.77 -3.40 -28.85
C SER A 18 25.37 -4.04 -28.86
N LEU A 19 25.31 -5.31 -28.46
CA LEU A 19 24.03 -5.92 -28.09
C LEU A 19 23.50 -5.18 -26.85
N CYS A 20 22.56 -4.26 -27.06
CA CYS A 20 21.75 -3.73 -25.97
C CYS A 20 20.86 -4.88 -25.46
N VAL A 21 21.32 -5.60 -24.45
CA VAL A 21 20.48 -6.55 -23.71
C VAL A 21 19.42 -5.72 -23.00
N ARG A 22 18.24 -5.67 -23.61
CA ARG A 22 17.07 -5.06 -22.97
C ARG A 22 16.77 -5.92 -21.75
N ALA A 23 16.97 -5.38 -20.53
CA ALA A 23 16.56 -6.06 -19.31
C ALA A 23 15.10 -6.49 -19.47
N ALA A 24 14.80 -7.75 -19.19
CA ALA A 24 13.43 -8.25 -19.23
C ALA A 24 12.56 -7.38 -18.34
N GLU A 25 11.37 -7.03 -18.84
CA GLU A 25 10.40 -6.30 -18.00
C GLU A 25 10.08 -7.13 -16.77
N PRO A 26 10.07 -6.51 -15.58
CA PRO A 26 9.81 -7.23 -14.34
C PRO A 26 8.41 -7.86 -14.39
N ASP A 27 8.29 -9.12 -13.95
CA ASP A 27 7.01 -9.82 -13.85
C ASP A 27 6.27 -9.37 -12.57
N PRO A 28 5.09 -8.71 -12.68
CA PRO A 28 4.32 -8.28 -11.51
C PRO A 28 3.85 -9.45 -10.62
N LEU A 29 3.62 -10.64 -11.17
CA LEU A 29 3.20 -11.80 -10.37
C LEU A 29 4.36 -12.34 -9.54
N GLU A 30 5.56 -12.43 -10.12
CA GLU A 30 6.77 -12.82 -9.40
C GLU A 30 7.10 -11.79 -8.30
N ALA A 31 6.99 -10.49 -8.63
CA ALA A 31 7.20 -9.42 -7.67
C ALA A 31 6.18 -9.45 -6.52
N ALA A 32 4.90 -9.76 -6.80
CA ALA A 32 3.88 -9.90 -5.77
C ALA A 32 4.19 -11.08 -4.83
N ARG A 33 4.67 -12.21 -5.36
CA ARG A 33 5.13 -13.34 -4.54
C ARG A 33 6.29 -12.95 -3.64
N ALA A 34 7.31 -12.29 -4.21
CA ALA A 34 8.47 -11.82 -3.45
C ALA A 34 8.09 -10.80 -2.36
N MET A 35 7.12 -9.94 -2.62
CA MET A 35 6.57 -9.00 -1.63
C MET A 35 5.87 -9.75 -0.48
N VAL A 36 5.01 -10.71 -0.80
CA VAL A 36 4.32 -11.53 0.23
C VAL A 36 5.31 -12.38 1.03
N ASP A 37 6.36 -12.89 0.39
CA ASP A 37 7.42 -13.61 1.10
C ASP A 37 8.21 -12.67 2.03
N ALA A 38 8.38 -11.39 1.65
CA ALA A 38 8.96 -10.38 2.53
C ALA A 38 8.05 -10.08 3.73
N GLU A 39 6.72 -9.98 3.54
CA GLU A 39 5.73 -9.84 4.63
C GLU A 39 5.80 -11.02 5.60
N ARG A 40 5.85 -12.25 5.10
CA ARG A 40 5.98 -13.45 5.93
C ARG A 40 7.30 -13.48 6.69
N LYS A 41 8.39 -13.04 6.05
CA LYS A 41 9.69 -12.93 6.71
C LYS A 41 9.69 -11.85 7.78
N PHE A 42 8.97 -10.75 7.56
CA PHE A 42 8.73 -9.72 8.56
C PHE A 42 8.04 -10.31 9.79
N TYR A 43 6.95 -11.05 9.59
CA TYR A 43 6.27 -11.79 10.66
C TYR A 43 7.23 -12.77 11.38
N GLN A 44 7.94 -13.63 10.65
CA GLN A 44 8.88 -14.59 11.23
C GLN A 44 9.95 -13.91 12.09
N THR A 45 10.51 -12.80 11.60
CA THR A 45 11.47 -12.01 12.37
C THR A 45 10.87 -11.51 13.68
N GLY A 46 9.59 -11.11 13.67
CA GLY A 46 8.86 -10.73 14.89
C GLY A 46 8.68 -11.90 15.86
N GLN A 47 8.49 -13.09 15.33
CA GLN A 47 8.37 -14.29 16.16
C GLN A 47 9.72 -14.74 16.77
N GLU A 48 10.81 -14.55 16.06
CA GLU A 48 12.16 -14.99 16.46
C GLU A 48 12.90 -13.95 17.30
N GLN A 49 12.80 -12.67 16.94
CA GLN A 49 13.63 -11.59 17.47
C GLN A 49 12.83 -10.51 18.22
N GLY A 50 11.50 -10.63 18.23
CA GLY A 50 10.59 -9.65 18.81
C GLY A 50 10.02 -8.65 17.81
N THR A 51 8.81 -8.18 18.10
CA THR A 51 8.05 -7.28 17.22
C THR A 51 8.82 -6.00 16.90
N ARG A 52 9.48 -5.40 17.90
CA ARG A 52 10.29 -4.18 17.70
C ARG A 52 11.42 -4.40 16.69
N ALA A 53 12.17 -5.49 16.82
CA ALA A 53 13.28 -5.80 15.93
C ALA A 53 12.79 -5.99 14.49
N ALA A 54 11.67 -6.68 14.31
CA ALA A 54 11.06 -6.90 13.01
C ALA A 54 10.67 -5.58 12.33
N PHE A 55 9.96 -4.69 13.01
CA PHE A 55 9.61 -3.38 12.46
C PHE A 55 10.85 -2.55 12.07
N LEU A 56 11.88 -2.54 12.91
CA LEU A 56 13.13 -1.82 12.61
C LEU A 56 13.86 -2.39 11.39
N ALA A 57 13.79 -3.71 11.17
CA ALA A 57 14.43 -4.37 10.04
C ALA A 57 13.68 -4.16 8.72
N PHE A 58 12.34 -4.16 8.74
CA PHE A 58 11.54 -4.15 7.51
C PHE A 58 11.00 -2.79 7.10
N LEU A 59 10.82 -1.83 8.02
CA LEU A 59 10.46 -0.46 7.65
C LEU A 59 11.53 0.19 6.76
N ALA A 60 11.10 0.94 5.76
CA ALA A 60 11.96 1.89 5.07
C ALA A 60 12.43 2.99 6.04
N ASP A 61 13.49 3.73 5.72
CA ASP A 61 14.01 4.80 6.59
C ASP A 61 13.00 5.93 6.78
N ASP A 62 12.23 6.20 5.73
CA ASP A 62 11.11 7.14 5.70
C ASP A 62 9.74 6.47 5.91
N GLY A 63 9.74 5.18 6.27
CA GLY A 63 8.52 4.38 6.46
C GLY A 63 7.62 4.95 7.55
N ILE A 64 6.31 4.91 7.30
CA ILE A 64 5.27 5.53 8.14
C ILE A 64 4.48 4.46 8.88
N VAL A 65 4.17 4.73 10.15
CA VAL A 65 3.19 3.97 10.94
C VAL A 65 2.14 4.92 11.50
N PHE A 66 0.92 4.40 11.73
CA PHE A 66 -0.17 5.18 12.35
C PHE A 66 -0.27 4.87 13.85
N ARG A 67 -0.08 5.90 14.73
CA ARG A 67 -0.12 5.75 16.22
C ARG A 67 -0.46 7.06 16.94
N PRO A 68 -1.68 7.57 16.98
CA PRO A 68 -2.85 7.27 16.15
C PRO A 68 -2.75 7.87 14.73
N GLY A 69 -1.90 8.85 14.48
CA GLY A 69 -1.66 9.47 13.18
C GLY A 69 -0.34 9.03 12.57
N PRO A 70 -0.03 9.52 11.34
CA PRO A 70 1.18 9.15 10.62
C PRO A 70 2.44 9.68 11.31
N LEU A 71 3.37 8.79 11.60
CA LEU A 71 4.66 9.06 12.23
C LEU A 71 5.76 8.27 11.55
N ASN A 72 7.02 8.72 11.65
CA ASN A 72 8.15 7.90 11.19
C ASN A 72 8.21 6.61 12.00
N GLY A 73 8.11 5.49 11.30
CA GLY A 73 7.99 4.18 11.93
C GLY A 73 9.26 3.75 12.66
N LYS A 74 10.45 4.04 12.10
CA LYS A 74 11.72 3.70 12.76
C LYS A 74 11.93 4.50 14.03
N GLU A 75 11.53 5.76 14.06
CA GLU A 75 11.60 6.57 15.29
C GLU A 75 10.63 6.05 16.36
N VAL A 76 9.40 5.72 15.99
CA VAL A 76 8.39 5.18 16.91
C VAL A 76 8.87 3.86 17.50
N TRP A 77 9.25 2.90 16.66
CA TRP A 77 9.69 1.59 17.11
C TRP A 77 11.06 1.63 17.82
N GLY A 78 11.96 2.52 17.39
CA GLY A 78 13.26 2.73 18.05
C GLY A 78 13.15 3.16 19.51
N LYS A 79 12.13 3.96 19.84
CA LYS A 79 11.86 4.47 21.21
C LYS A 79 11.04 3.50 22.07
N ARG A 80 10.40 2.48 21.47
CA ARG A 80 9.59 1.50 22.24
C ARG A 80 10.49 0.55 23.03
N PRO A 81 10.16 0.28 24.29
CA PRO A 81 10.84 -0.77 25.05
C PRO A 81 10.48 -2.14 24.45
N GLU A 82 11.38 -3.11 24.59
CA GLU A 82 11.07 -4.49 24.28
C GLU A 82 10.22 -5.07 25.43
N THR A 83 8.95 -5.32 25.19
CA THR A 83 8.00 -5.77 26.21
C THR A 83 7.60 -7.23 26.06
N GLY A 84 8.11 -7.91 25.01
CA GLY A 84 7.65 -9.25 24.66
C GLY A 84 6.27 -9.26 23.99
N PHE A 85 5.75 -8.10 23.60
CA PHE A 85 4.49 -7.97 22.85
C PHE A 85 4.50 -8.88 21.62
N ASP A 86 3.48 -9.73 21.55
CA ASP A 86 3.33 -10.72 20.49
C ASP A 86 2.24 -10.30 19.52
N LEU A 87 2.65 -10.03 18.29
CA LEU A 87 1.78 -9.67 17.17
C LEU A 87 1.87 -10.77 16.12
N VAL A 88 0.72 -11.34 15.78
CA VAL A 88 0.58 -12.42 14.80
C VAL A 88 -0.29 -11.94 13.66
N TRP A 89 0.19 -12.07 12.44
CA TRP A 89 -0.54 -11.68 11.24
C TRP A 89 -0.22 -12.57 10.05
N GLU A 90 -1.11 -12.63 9.08
CA GLU A 90 -0.94 -13.36 7.83
C GLU A 90 -1.61 -12.59 6.68
N PRO A 91 -0.91 -12.34 5.57
CA PRO A 91 -1.53 -11.71 4.40
C PRO A 91 -2.54 -12.67 3.75
N THR A 92 -3.76 -12.17 3.55
CA THR A 92 -4.84 -12.88 2.83
C THR A 92 -5.21 -12.20 1.51
N PHE A 93 -4.66 -11.02 1.28
CA PHE A 93 -4.82 -10.30 0.03
C PHE A 93 -3.54 -9.51 -0.29
N ALA A 94 -3.14 -9.54 -1.56
CA ALA A 94 -2.03 -8.75 -2.08
C ALA A 94 -2.35 -8.16 -3.46
N ALA A 95 -1.85 -6.97 -3.74
CA ALA A 95 -1.92 -6.35 -5.06
C ALA A 95 -0.58 -5.69 -5.42
N MET A 96 -0.22 -5.74 -6.70
CA MET A 96 1.06 -5.27 -7.23
C MET A 96 0.84 -4.27 -8.36
N SER A 97 1.73 -3.29 -8.49
CA SER A 97 1.81 -2.39 -9.63
C SER A 97 2.38 -3.09 -10.88
N ARG A 98 2.11 -2.56 -12.07
CA ARG A 98 2.68 -3.07 -13.33
C ARG A 98 4.19 -2.98 -13.38
N SER A 99 4.77 -1.95 -12.76
CA SER A 99 6.23 -1.79 -12.67
C SER A 99 6.92 -2.73 -11.69
N ALA A 100 6.14 -3.58 -10.99
CA ALA A 100 6.67 -4.58 -10.06
C ALA A 100 7.62 -4.00 -8.97
N ASP A 101 7.38 -2.76 -8.58
CA ASP A 101 8.19 -2.02 -7.59
C ASP A 101 7.39 -1.48 -6.41
N PHE A 102 6.07 -1.62 -6.47
CA PHE A 102 5.14 -1.05 -5.51
C PHE A 102 3.93 -1.95 -5.38
N GLY A 103 3.57 -2.31 -4.16
CA GLY A 103 2.41 -3.14 -3.88
C GLY A 103 1.88 -2.93 -2.48
N TYR A 104 0.80 -3.60 -2.17
CA TYR A 104 0.26 -3.67 -0.82
C TYR A 104 -0.29 -5.04 -0.52
N ASP A 105 -0.31 -5.37 0.74
CA ASP A 105 -1.01 -6.52 1.26
C ASP A 105 -1.79 -6.17 2.52
N THR A 106 -2.67 -7.07 2.89
CA THR A 106 -3.54 -6.94 4.06
C THR A 106 -4.04 -8.31 4.49
N GLY A 107 -4.40 -8.41 5.75
CA GLY A 107 -4.94 -9.62 6.32
C GLY A 107 -5.27 -9.46 7.81
N PRO A 108 -5.76 -10.52 8.44
CA PRO A 108 -6.05 -10.53 9.87
C PRO A 108 -4.77 -10.40 10.69
N ALA A 109 -4.90 -9.70 11.81
CA ALA A 109 -3.89 -9.60 12.85
C ALA A 109 -4.50 -9.87 14.20
N LYS A 110 -3.71 -10.37 15.13
CA LYS A 110 -4.10 -10.57 16.53
C LYS A 110 -2.88 -10.35 17.43
N TRP A 111 -3.12 -9.93 18.65
CA TRP A 111 -2.04 -9.62 19.58
C TRP A 111 -2.36 -9.98 21.02
N ARG A 112 -1.29 -10.14 21.80
CA ARG A 112 -1.30 -10.34 23.24
C ARG A 112 -0.10 -9.64 23.88
N ALA A 113 -0.17 -9.39 25.17
CA ALA A 113 0.87 -8.62 25.85
C ALA A 113 2.23 -9.33 25.82
N ASN A 114 2.26 -10.65 25.86
CA ASN A 114 3.47 -11.46 25.68
C ASN A 114 3.14 -12.89 25.25
N LYS A 115 4.13 -13.62 24.72
CA LYS A 115 3.96 -15.00 24.22
C LYS A 115 3.60 -16.04 25.26
N LYS A 116 3.74 -15.72 26.55
CA LYS A 116 3.38 -16.65 27.64
C LYS A 116 1.88 -16.67 27.91
N GLU A 117 1.15 -15.67 27.43
CA GLU A 117 -0.31 -15.64 27.53
C GLU A 117 -0.92 -16.61 26.52
N GLU A 118 -1.89 -17.42 26.96
CA GLU A 118 -2.58 -18.36 26.07
C GLU A 118 -3.56 -17.67 25.13
N LYS A 119 -4.19 -16.58 25.61
CA LYS A 119 -5.25 -15.87 24.87
C LYS A 119 -4.74 -14.61 24.21
N PHE A 120 -5.18 -14.39 22.99
CA PHE A 120 -5.05 -13.10 22.32
C PHE A 120 -6.06 -12.12 22.93
N THR A 121 -5.61 -10.90 23.18
CA THR A 121 -6.39 -9.84 23.82
C THR A 121 -6.95 -8.83 22.81
N GLY A 122 -6.49 -8.89 21.57
CA GLY A 122 -7.01 -8.06 20.50
C GLY A 122 -6.91 -8.73 19.15
N HIS A 123 -7.80 -8.30 18.26
CA HIS A 123 -7.92 -8.76 16.88
C HIS A 123 -8.11 -7.56 15.97
N GLY A 124 -7.65 -7.67 14.74
CA GLY A 124 -7.73 -6.58 13.78
C GLY A 124 -7.34 -6.99 12.37
N GLN A 125 -7.10 -5.97 11.57
CA GLN A 125 -6.58 -6.10 10.22
C GLN A 125 -5.37 -5.17 10.08
N PHE A 126 -4.38 -5.62 9.31
CA PHE A 126 -3.26 -4.77 8.91
C PHE A 126 -3.35 -4.39 7.43
N VAL A 127 -2.67 -3.33 7.06
CA VAL A 127 -2.38 -2.94 5.68
C VAL A 127 -0.94 -2.48 5.62
N SER A 128 -0.13 -3.12 4.79
CA SER A 128 1.25 -2.74 4.54
C SER A 128 1.43 -2.30 3.09
N ILE A 129 2.03 -1.13 2.88
CA ILE A 129 2.54 -0.70 1.58
C ILE A 129 3.99 -1.09 1.48
N TRP A 130 4.33 -1.80 0.42
CA TRP A 130 5.68 -2.28 0.15
C TRP A 130 6.28 -1.58 -1.06
N LYS A 131 7.54 -1.18 -0.95
CA LYS A 131 8.33 -0.63 -2.06
C LYS A 131 9.61 -1.40 -2.25
N LYS A 132 9.91 -1.73 -3.50
CA LYS A 132 11.19 -2.33 -3.88
C LYS A 132 12.27 -1.26 -3.84
N GLN A 133 13.33 -1.53 -3.11
CA GLN A 133 14.46 -0.62 -2.95
C GLN A 133 15.44 -0.77 -4.13
N LYS A 134 16.41 0.14 -4.21
CA LYS A 134 17.44 0.12 -5.28
C LYS A 134 18.31 -1.13 -5.24
N ASP A 135 18.51 -1.72 -4.07
CA ASP A 135 19.25 -2.97 -3.86
C ASP A 135 18.41 -4.22 -4.15
N GLY A 136 17.14 -4.05 -4.57
CA GLY A 136 16.21 -5.13 -4.86
C GLY A 136 15.42 -5.65 -3.65
N SER A 137 15.75 -5.23 -2.43
CA SER A 137 15.01 -5.61 -1.23
C SER A 137 13.62 -4.95 -1.19
N TRP A 138 12.67 -5.60 -0.50
CA TRP A 138 11.37 -5.02 -0.21
C TRP A 138 11.38 -4.38 1.19
N LYS A 139 10.84 -3.15 1.29
CA LYS A 139 10.68 -2.44 2.56
C LYS A 139 9.27 -1.89 2.68
N VAL A 140 8.77 -1.86 3.91
CA VAL A 140 7.47 -1.28 4.26
C VAL A 140 7.58 0.24 4.21
N ALA A 141 6.85 0.85 3.29
CA ALA A 141 6.76 2.30 3.15
C ALA A 141 5.68 2.90 4.05
N LEU A 142 4.62 2.13 4.32
CA LEU A 142 3.57 2.52 5.26
C LEU A 142 2.93 1.26 5.86
N ASP A 143 2.72 1.27 7.17
CA ASP A 143 2.03 0.22 7.91
C ASP A 143 0.98 0.83 8.83
N LEU A 144 -0.20 0.24 8.82
CA LEU A 144 -1.30 0.61 9.69
C LEU A 144 -2.16 -0.61 10.04
N GLY A 145 -2.91 -0.48 11.12
CA GLY A 145 -3.86 -1.51 11.56
C GLY A 145 -5.14 -0.90 12.06
N ILE A 146 -6.19 -1.70 12.12
CA ILE A 146 -7.49 -1.35 12.65
C ILE A 146 -8.00 -2.50 13.50
N GLU A 147 -8.73 -2.20 14.56
CA GLU A 147 -9.31 -3.22 15.44
C GLU A 147 -10.64 -3.75 14.86
N ASN A 148 -10.91 -5.03 15.10
CA ASN A 148 -12.19 -5.65 14.81
C ASN A 148 -12.49 -6.73 15.87
N PRO A 149 -13.74 -7.22 15.97
CA PRO A 149 -14.08 -8.34 16.84
C PRO A 149 -13.26 -9.60 16.51
N GLU A 150 -13.19 -10.55 17.45
CA GLU A 150 -12.56 -11.83 17.22
C GLU A 150 -13.22 -12.56 16.04
N PRO A 151 -12.44 -13.03 15.04
CA PRO A 151 -12.99 -13.78 13.92
C PRO A 151 -13.52 -15.15 14.36
N THR A 152 -14.70 -15.52 13.89
CA THR A 152 -15.33 -16.84 14.16
C THR A 152 -15.17 -17.83 13.00
N GLY A 153 -14.65 -17.39 11.85
CA GLY A 153 -14.49 -18.20 10.64
C GLY A 153 -13.11 -18.81 10.48
N LYS A 154 -12.97 -19.61 9.41
CA LYS A 154 -11.65 -20.10 8.98
C LYS A 154 -10.85 -18.95 8.36
N PRO A 155 -9.51 -18.97 8.49
CA PRO A 155 -8.66 -18.02 7.79
C PRO A 155 -8.91 -18.05 6.28
N GLU A 156 -8.94 -16.87 5.66
CA GLU A 156 -9.01 -16.75 4.19
C GLU A 156 -7.69 -17.20 3.57
N THR A 157 -7.77 -17.78 2.38
CA THR A 157 -6.57 -18.07 1.58
C THR A 157 -6.07 -16.82 0.87
N LEU A 158 -4.76 -16.70 0.71
CA LEU A 158 -4.16 -15.58 0.00
C LEU A 158 -4.70 -15.45 -1.42
N ARG A 159 -5.26 -14.29 -1.75
CA ARG A 159 -5.63 -13.86 -3.08
C ARG A 159 -4.67 -12.77 -3.56
N THR A 160 -4.03 -12.98 -4.70
CA THR A 160 -3.11 -12.00 -5.30
C THR A 160 -3.72 -11.42 -6.57
N ILE A 161 -3.69 -10.08 -6.68
CA ILE A 161 -4.11 -9.36 -7.89
C ILE A 161 -2.89 -8.69 -8.52
N VAL A 162 -2.69 -8.95 -9.80
CA VAL A 162 -1.72 -8.24 -10.63
C VAL A 162 -2.44 -7.60 -11.81
N PRO A 163 -2.07 -6.38 -12.19
CA PRO A 163 -2.69 -5.72 -13.32
C PRO A 163 -2.33 -6.40 -14.62
N GLY A 164 -3.25 -6.41 -15.56
CA GLY A 164 -2.97 -6.83 -16.94
C GLY A 164 -1.99 -5.88 -17.63
N LYS A 165 -1.43 -6.34 -18.78
CA LYS A 165 -0.57 -5.51 -19.61
C LYS A 165 -1.34 -4.28 -20.12
N LEU A 166 -0.68 -3.12 -20.07
CA LEU A 166 -1.20 -1.93 -20.74
C LEU A 166 -1.13 -2.12 -22.25
N LYS A 167 -2.14 -1.60 -22.94
CA LYS A 167 -2.11 -1.52 -24.42
C LYS A 167 -1.13 -0.47 -24.92
N GLU A 168 -0.97 0.63 -24.17
CA GLU A 168 -0.11 1.75 -24.50
C GLU A 168 0.75 2.16 -23.30
N PRO A 169 1.96 2.70 -23.53
CA PRO A 169 2.80 3.27 -22.47
C PRO A 169 2.08 4.40 -21.74
N VAL A 170 2.17 4.43 -20.41
CA VAL A 170 1.64 5.52 -19.60
C VAL A 170 2.68 6.63 -19.47
N ASN A 171 2.28 7.86 -19.78
CA ASN A 171 3.04 9.03 -19.40
C ASN A 171 2.80 9.32 -17.91
N PHE A 172 3.87 9.30 -17.11
CA PHE A 172 3.81 9.45 -15.66
C PHE A 172 3.14 10.77 -15.24
N ASP A 173 3.56 11.90 -15.84
CA ASP A 173 3.04 13.23 -15.50
C ASP A 173 1.54 13.34 -15.79
N THR A 174 1.11 12.77 -16.92
CA THR A 174 -0.32 12.73 -17.29
C THR A 174 -1.13 11.87 -16.30
N ALA A 175 -0.58 10.74 -15.89
CA ALA A 175 -1.25 9.85 -14.94
C ALA A 175 -1.30 10.46 -13.52
N GLU A 176 -0.23 11.12 -13.08
CA GLU A 176 -0.21 11.86 -11.81
C GLU A 176 -1.24 12.99 -11.80
N LYS A 177 -1.28 13.79 -12.87
CA LYS A 177 -2.31 14.83 -13.03
C LYS A 177 -3.71 14.25 -12.97
N SER A 178 -3.98 13.16 -13.69
CA SER A 178 -5.28 12.47 -13.66
C SER A 178 -5.64 11.94 -12.27
N ARG A 179 -4.66 11.42 -11.52
CA ARG A 179 -4.84 11.00 -10.13
C ARG A 179 -5.25 12.17 -9.24
N LEU A 180 -4.52 13.29 -9.33
CA LEU A 180 -4.81 14.50 -8.56
C LEU A 180 -6.20 15.06 -8.89
N GLU A 181 -6.57 15.12 -10.16
CA GLU A 181 -7.91 15.55 -10.58
C GLU A 181 -9.01 14.62 -10.04
N THR A 182 -8.77 13.29 -10.07
CA THR A 182 -9.70 12.31 -9.51
C THR A 182 -9.87 12.51 -8.02
N GLN A 183 -8.77 12.72 -7.29
CA GLN A 183 -8.80 12.97 -5.86
C GLN A 183 -9.51 14.28 -5.52
N GLN A 184 -9.30 15.34 -6.28
CA GLN A 184 -10.02 16.61 -6.11
C GLN A 184 -11.53 16.43 -6.31
N LYS A 185 -11.95 15.68 -7.34
CA LYS A 185 -13.37 15.37 -7.59
C LYS A 185 -13.97 14.54 -6.44
N PHE A 186 -13.21 13.56 -5.92
CA PHE A 186 -13.62 12.76 -4.78
C PHE A 186 -13.78 13.62 -3.53
N THR A 187 -12.78 14.41 -3.16
CA THR A 187 -12.83 15.26 -1.97
C THR A 187 -13.93 16.31 -2.06
N GLN A 188 -14.19 16.85 -3.24
CA GLN A 188 -15.33 17.77 -3.46
C GLN A 188 -16.68 17.06 -3.27
N ALA A 189 -16.84 15.84 -3.79
CA ALA A 189 -18.08 15.08 -3.59
C ALA A 189 -18.30 14.70 -2.11
N ALA A 190 -17.24 14.34 -1.40
CA ALA A 190 -17.28 13.96 0.02
C ALA A 190 -17.71 15.11 0.95
N ARG A 191 -17.52 16.36 0.53
CA ARG A 191 -18.04 17.54 1.25
C ARG A 191 -19.57 17.62 1.26
N THR A 192 -20.24 16.88 0.37
CA THR A 192 -21.69 16.78 0.32
C THR A 192 -22.17 15.51 1.00
N ASP A 193 -21.59 14.36 0.62
CA ASP A 193 -21.92 13.04 1.16
C ASP A 193 -20.72 12.10 0.95
N SER A 194 -20.08 11.70 2.04
CA SER A 194 -18.88 10.84 2.01
C SER A 194 -19.19 9.42 1.57
N ALA A 195 -20.35 8.87 1.91
CA ALA A 195 -20.74 7.51 1.50
C ALA A 195 -20.98 7.44 -0.01
N LEU A 196 -21.76 8.36 -0.56
CA LEU A 196 -22.01 8.45 -1.99
C LEU A 196 -20.72 8.74 -2.76
N ALA A 197 -19.85 9.61 -2.24
CA ALA A 197 -18.55 9.88 -2.84
C ALA A 197 -17.69 8.61 -2.90
N THR A 198 -17.55 7.89 -1.78
CA THR A 198 -16.78 6.65 -1.74
C THR A 198 -17.32 5.63 -2.74
N LEU A 199 -18.63 5.38 -2.76
CA LEU A 199 -19.26 4.42 -3.69
C LEU A 199 -19.13 4.82 -5.16
N LYS A 200 -19.15 6.11 -5.48
CA LYS A 200 -18.99 6.64 -6.84
C LYS A 200 -17.58 6.35 -7.39
N PHE A 201 -16.56 6.56 -6.57
CA PHE A 201 -15.16 6.40 -7.00
C PHE A 201 -14.60 4.99 -6.75
N ALA A 202 -15.30 4.16 -5.98
CA ALA A 202 -14.88 2.81 -5.64
C ALA A 202 -14.74 1.89 -6.85
N ALA A 203 -13.74 1.01 -6.78
CA ALA A 203 -13.70 -0.20 -7.59
C ALA A 203 -14.83 -1.16 -7.16
N PRO A 204 -15.25 -2.12 -8.01
CA PRO A 204 -16.28 -3.11 -7.64
C PRO A 204 -15.95 -3.85 -6.33
N GLU A 205 -14.69 -4.24 -6.14
CA GLU A 205 -14.18 -4.99 -4.99
C GLU A 205 -13.43 -4.11 -3.96
N ILE A 206 -13.88 -2.85 -3.79
CA ILE A 206 -13.32 -1.97 -2.76
C ILE A 206 -13.27 -2.68 -1.40
N ARG A 207 -12.21 -2.41 -0.64
CA ARG A 207 -12.07 -2.80 0.76
C ARG A 207 -12.27 -1.57 1.66
N VAL A 208 -13.26 -1.63 2.54
CA VAL A 208 -13.56 -0.53 3.47
C VAL A 208 -13.24 -0.99 4.89
N TYR A 209 -12.37 -0.22 5.57
CA TYR A 209 -11.90 -0.48 6.92
C TYR A 209 -12.38 0.62 7.86
N ARG A 210 -13.10 0.25 8.91
CA ARG A 210 -13.55 1.13 9.99
C ARG A 210 -13.30 0.45 11.33
N ASP A 211 -12.86 1.23 12.30
CA ASP A 211 -12.56 0.72 13.65
C ASP A 211 -13.75 0.00 14.27
N GLY A 212 -13.50 -1.11 14.94
CA GLY A 212 -14.54 -1.94 15.53
C GLY A 212 -15.35 -2.82 14.55
N HIS A 213 -15.01 -2.81 13.25
CA HIS A 213 -15.74 -3.55 12.21
C HIS A 213 -14.83 -4.46 11.41
N PHE A 214 -15.35 -5.61 10.96
CA PHE A 214 -14.68 -6.40 9.94
C PHE A 214 -14.59 -5.62 8.62
N PRO A 215 -13.53 -5.85 7.81
CA PRO A 215 -13.45 -5.25 6.49
C PRO A 215 -14.66 -5.59 5.63
N SER A 216 -15.27 -4.58 5.03
CA SER A 216 -16.32 -4.78 4.02
C SER A 216 -15.69 -4.84 2.65
N ILE A 217 -15.95 -5.95 1.91
CA ILE A 217 -15.36 -6.19 0.58
C ILE A 217 -16.45 -6.12 -0.47
N GLY A 218 -16.27 -5.20 -1.44
CA GLY A 218 -17.25 -4.90 -2.47
C GLY A 218 -18.21 -3.78 -2.10
N LYS A 219 -18.75 -3.10 -3.12
CA LYS A 219 -19.61 -1.93 -2.94
C LYS A 219 -20.87 -2.21 -2.13
N ASP A 220 -21.52 -3.34 -2.39
CA ASP A 220 -22.78 -3.68 -1.73
C ASP A 220 -22.56 -4.02 -0.26
N ALA A 221 -21.52 -4.77 0.07
CA ALA A 221 -21.14 -5.05 1.45
C ALA A 221 -20.65 -3.81 2.20
N ALA A 222 -19.99 -2.88 1.51
CA ALA A 222 -19.49 -1.65 2.12
C ALA A 222 -20.58 -0.60 2.35
N ARG A 223 -21.67 -0.60 1.58
CA ARG A 223 -22.74 0.41 1.66
C ARG A 223 -23.30 0.61 3.07
N PRO A 224 -23.74 -0.43 3.82
CA PRO A 224 -24.28 -0.21 5.16
C PRO A 224 -23.29 0.47 6.12
N LEU A 225 -22.01 0.08 6.05
CA LEU A 225 -20.96 0.65 6.88
C LEU A 225 -20.68 2.11 6.49
N LEU A 226 -20.62 2.40 5.21
CA LEU A 226 -20.43 3.75 4.69
C LEU A 226 -21.61 4.67 5.07
N ASP A 227 -22.85 4.19 4.90
CA ASP A 227 -24.06 4.96 5.24
C ASP A 227 -24.13 5.24 6.76
N ALA A 228 -23.76 4.28 7.61
CA ALA A 228 -23.71 4.46 9.06
C ALA A 228 -22.66 5.49 9.51
N THR A 229 -21.59 5.67 8.73
CA THR A 229 -20.50 6.61 9.00
C THR A 229 -20.57 7.88 8.12
N ALA A 230 -21.60 8.02 7.29
CA ALA A 230 -21.76 9.13 6.35
C ALA A 230 -21.82 10.50 7.02
N GLY A 231 -21.31 11.50 6.33
CA GLY A 231 -21.36 12.88 6.71
C GLY A 231 -20.71 13.76 5.64
N ARG A 232 -20.53 15.03 5.98
CA ARG A 232 -19.79 15.98 5.15
C ARG A 232 -18.33 15.95 5.55
N VAL A 233 -17.50 15.33 4.72
CA VAL A 233 -16.09 15.11 5.04
C VAL A 233 -15.20 16.10 4.30
N THR A 234 -14.29 16.71 5.04
CA THR A 234 -13.15 17.45 4.50
C THR A 234 -11.87 16.66 4.78
N PHE A 235 -10.99 16.58 3.78
CA PHE A 235 -9.72 15.90 3.87
C PHE A 235 -8.56 16.90 3.81
N GLU A 236 -7.58 16.71 4.68
CA GLU A 236 -6.26 17.33 4.64
C GLU A 236 -5.24 16.26 4.30
N MET A 237 -4.71 16.28 3.06
CA MET A 237 -3.70 15.32 2.63
C MET A 237 -2.35 15.68 3.26
N LEU A 238 -1.73 14.74 3.95
CA LEU A 238 -0.40 14.86 4.56
C LEU A 238 0.69 14.19 3.71
N GLY A 239 0.31 13.22 2.89
CA GLY A 239 1.24 12.57 2.00
C GLY A 239 0.58 11.64 0.98
N ALA A 240 1.34 11.31 -0.04
CA ALA A 240 0.98 10.41 -1.12
C ALA A 240 2.22 9.80 -1.76
N ASP A 241 2.08 8.64 -2.38
CA ASP A 241 3.11 8.06 -3.23
C ASP A 241 2.47 7.21 -4.33
N MET A 242 3.26 6.87 -5.36
CA MET A 242 2.76 6.20 -6.54
C MET A 242 3.82 5.29 -7.16
N SER A 243 3.38 4.17 -7.75
CA SER A 243 4.22 3.25 -8.51
C SER A 243 4.87 3.92 -9.72
N ARG A 244 6.01 3.42 -10.19
CA ARG A 244 6.66 3.92 -11.42
C ARG A 244 5.79 3.76 -12.67
N SER A 245 4.92 2.77 -12.69
CA SER A 245 3.94 2.57 -13.77
C SER A 245 2.70 3.47 -13.65
N ALA A 246 2.62 4.30 -12.61
CA ALA A 246 1.53 5.23 -12.36
C ALA A 246 0.14 4.57 -12.43
N ASP A 247 0.01 3.38 -11.87
CA ASP A 247 -1.24 2.61 -11.85
C ASP A 247 -1.70 2.20 -10.45
N LEU A 248 -0.84 2.38 -9.45
CA LEU A 248 -1.12 2.13 -8.04
C LEU A 248 -0.55 3.27 -7.20
N SER A 249 -1.37 3.86 -6.34
CA SER A 249 -1.01 5.02 -5.50
C SER A 249 -1.70 4.92 -4.16
N TYR A 250 -1.11 5.51 -3.11
CA TYR A 250 -1.81 5.77 -1.86
C TYR A 250 -1.80 7.25 -1.51
N THR A 251 -2.75 7.63 -0.68
CA THR A 251 -2.82 8.94 -0.04
C THR A 251 -3.22 8.77 1.42
N TYR A 252 -2.71 9.63 2.29
CA TYR A 252 -3.10 9.64 3.70
C TYR A 252 -3.14 11.05 4.27
N GLY A 253 -3.83 11.20 5.38
CA GLY A 253 -3.93 12.48 6.05
C GLY A 253 -4.95 12.49 7.17
N LYS A 254 -5.48 13.69 7.42
CA LYS A 254 -6.53 13.92 8.42
C LYS A 254 -7.88 14.11 7.73
N TYR A 255 -8.94 13.82 8.46
CA TYR A 255 -10.28 14.17 8.04
C TYR A 255 -11.07 14.82 9.16
N SER A 256 -12.06 15.62 8.77
CA SER A 256 -13.11 16.13 9.64
C SER A 256 -14.45 15.78 9.03
N ASN A 257 -15.29 15.06 9.76
CA ASN A 257 -16.59 14.56 9.32
C ASN A 257 -17.71 15.23 10.14
N VAL A 258 -18.46 16.13 9.52
CA VAL A 258 -19.59 16.79 10.13
C VAL A 258 -20.85 15.95 9.98
N ARG A 259 -21.37 15.44 11.09
CA ARG A 259 -22.59 14.62 11.19
C ARG A 259 -23.66 15.35 12.01
N ARG A 260 -24.89 14.80 12.05
CA ARG A 260 -25.97 15.33 12.88
C ARG A 260 -25.65 15.42 14.38
N LYS A 261 -24.83 14.49 14.89
CA LYS A 261 -24.45 14.34 16.30
C LYS A 261 -23.17 15.07 16.69
N GLY A 262 -22.55 15.81 15.79
CA GLY A 262 -21.28 16.50 16.04
C GLY A 262 -20.27 16.32 14.92
N THR A 263 -19.05 16.79 15.17
CA THR A 263 -17.93 16.68 14.23
C THR A 263 -16.96 15.64 14.75
N GLU A 264 -16.69 14.62 13.94
CA GLU A 264 -15.66 13.62 14.19
C GLU A 264 -14.39 14.03 13.46
N GLN A 265 -13.25 13.89 14.12
CA GLN A 265 -11.92 14.06 13.52
C GLN A 265 -11.17 12.74 13.55
N GLY A 266 -10.30 12.53 12.56
CA GLY A 266 -9.51 11.32 12.49
C GLY A 266 -8.46 11.36 11.40
N HIS A 267 -7.91 10.17 11.14
CA HIS A 267 -6.95 9.97 10.07
C HIS A 267 -7.54 9.05 9.01
N TYR A 268 -7.18 9.29 7.76
CA TYR A 268 -7.56 8.45 6.63
C TYR A 268 -6.34 7.92 5.90
N PHE A 269 -6.55 6.79 5.24
CA PHE A 269 -5.63 6.21 4.29
C PHE A 269 -6.42 5.61 3.14
N GLN A 270 -5.99 5.87 1.90
CA GLN A 270 -6.68 5.44 0.69
C GLN A 270 -5.71 4.88 -0.32
N ILE A 271 -6.07 3.75 -0.94
CA ILE A 271 -5.33 3.20 -2.07
C ILE A 271 -6.17 3.38 -3.32
N TRP A 272 -5.52 3.92 -4.35
CA TRP A 272 -6.07 4.17 -5.67
C TRP A 272 -5.37 3.32 -6.71
N GLN A 273 -6.13 2.71 -7.60
CA GLN A 273 -5.60 1.88 -8.68
C GLN A 273 -6.34 2.19 -9.98
N THR A 274 -5.62 2.18 -11.11
CA THR A 274 -6.27 2.34 -12.41
C THR A 274 -6.96 1.05 -12.83
N ASP A 275 -8.17 1.17 -13.38
CA ASP A 275 -8.85 0.07 -14.07
C ASP A 275 -8.25 -0.19 -15.46
N ALA A 276 -8.81 -1.14 -16.19
CA ALA A 276 -8.33 -1.49 -17.54
C ALA A 276 -8.46 -0.35 -18.56
N ALA A 277 -9.30 0.66 -18.30
CA ALA A 277 -9.46 1.86 -19.09
C ALA A 277 -8.53 3.00 -18.66
N GLY A 278 -7.67 2.80 -17.65
CA GLY A 278 -6.78 3.82 -17.09
C GLY A 278 -7.48 4.79 -16.13
N THR A 279 -8.72 4.51 -15.73
CA THR A 279 -9.47 5.36 -14.79
C THR A 279 -9.10 5.00 -13.35
N TRP A 280 -8.72 6.01 -12.55
CA TRP A 280 -8.44 5.83 -11.14
C TRP A 280 -9.69 5.44 -10.35
N LYS A 281 -9.58 4.36 -9.59
CA LYS A 281 -10.62 3.83 -8.69
C LYS A 281 -10.04 3.69 -7.29
N LEU A 282 -10.89 3.96 -6.30
CA LEU A 282 -10.59 3.72 -4.91
C LEU A 282 -10.74 2.22 -4.62
N VAL A 283 -9.64 1.55 -4.31
CA VAL A 283 -9.61 0.10 -4.05
C VAL A 283 -9.53 -0.24 -2.57
N LEU A 284 -9.08 0.71 -1.74
CA LEU A 284 -9.09 0.58 -0.29
C LEU A 284 -9.37 1.95 0.35
N ASP A 285 -10.29 1.97 1.30
CA ASP A 285 -10.67 3.16 2.09
C ASP A 285 -10.63 2.83 3.58
N TRP A 286 -9.65 3.40 4.27
CA TRP A 286 -9.44 3.22 5.70
C TRP A 286 -9.66 4.56 6.42
N ALA A 287 -10.41 4.54 7.50
CA ALA A 287 -10.58 5.71 8.34
C ALA A 287 -10.69 5.30 9.82
N GLN A 288 -9.95 6.01 10.66
CA GLN A 288 -9.94 5.83 12.11
C GLN A 288 -10.17 7.16 12.82
N PRO A 289 -11.23 7.27 13.63
CA PRO A 289 -11.44 8.43 14.48
C PRO A 289 -10.32 8.58 15.52
N VAL A 290 -10.00 9.82 15.83
CA VAL A 290 -9.17 10.14 17.01
C VAL A 290 -10.13 10.48 18.14
N PRO A 291 -10.03 9.83 19.32
CA PRO A 291 -10.87 10.14 20.47
C PRO A 291 -10.79 11.64 20.82
N GLU A 292 -11.92 12.25 21.09
CA GLU A 292 -11.94 13.60 21.67
C GLU A 292 -11.21 13.56 23.01
N LYS A 293 -10.35 14.57 23.23
CA LYS A 293 -9.57 14.71 24.48
C LYS A 293 -10.44 15.23 25.61
#